data_727a90943433d92e39e72daaa99e3003
#
_entry.id   727a90943433d92e39e72daaa99e3003
#
_cell.length_a   1.000
_cell.length_b   1.000
_cell.length_c   1.000
_cell.angle_alpha   90.00
_cell.angle_beta   90.00
_cell.angle_gamma   90.00
#
_symmetry.space_group_name_H-M   'P 1'
#
loop_
_entity.id
_entity.type
_entity.pdbx_description
1 polymer ?
#
loop_
_entity_poly.entity_id
_entity_poly.type
_entity_poly.pdbx_seq_one_letter_code
_entity_poly.pdbx_strand_id
1 'polypeptide(L)'
;YIREVNVVKSARVGYSKMLLGVYAYFIEHKQRNTLIWLPTDGDAENFMKTHVEPTIRDIPSLLALAPWYGKKHRDNTLTMKRFSNGRGFWCLGGKAAKNYREKSVDVAGYDELAAFDEDIEQEGSPTFLGDKRIEGSVWPKSIRGSTPKVRGTCQIERAASESPHFMRFHVACPHCGEEQYLKFGDKETPFGLKWTPDDPSSVFYLCEHNACVIRQQELDFTDARYICEKTGIWTRDGILWFSSSG
;
A
#
# COMPACT_ATOMS: atom_id res chain seq x y z
N TYR A 1 0.58 -1.00 18.80
CA TYR A 1 0.14 -0.14 17.69
C TYR A 1 1.23 -0.08 16.60
N ILE A 2 0.86 -0.45 15.38
CA ILE A 2 1.77 -0.41 14.24
C ILE A 2 1.82 1.03 13.70
N ARG A 3 2.99 1.65 13.80
CA ARG A 3 3.21 3.05 13.40
C ARG A 3 3.53 3.21 11.91
N GLU A 4 4.26 2.26 11.34
CA GLU A 4 4.75 2.32 9.96
C GLU A 4 4.41 1.04 9.22
N VAL A 5 3.89 1.18 7.99
CA VAL A 5 3.58 0.07 7.08
C VAL A 5 4.21 0.37 5.73
N ASN A 6 5.05 -0.53 5.26
CA ASN A 6 5.69 -0.47 3.95
C ASN A 6 5.15 -1.61 3.07
N VAL A 7 4.54 -1.27 1.94
CA VAL A 7 3.94 -2.24 1.02
C VAL A 7 4.74 -2.29 -0.28
N VAL A 8 5.53 -3.33 -0.44
CA VAL A 8 6.20 -3.67 -1.70
C VAL A 8 5.21 -4.51 -2.51
N LYS A 9 4.75 -3.99 -3.61
CA LYS A 9 3.68 -4.62 -4.40
C LYS A 9 4.03 -4.73 -5.88
N SER A 10 3.41 -5.69 -6.57
CA SER A 10 3.36 -5.69 -8.03
C SER A 10 2.35 -4.65 -8.55
N ALA A 11 2.40 -4.38 -9.85
CA ALA A 11 1.45 -3.48 -10.48
C ALA A 11 0.02 -4.07 -10.45
N ARG A 12 -0.97 -3.20 -10.35
CA ARG A 12 -2.41 -3.51 -10.48
C ARG A 12 -2.96 -4.55 -9.50
N VAL A 13 -2.43 -4.60 -8.28
CA VAL A 13 -2.93 -5.50 -7.22
C VAL A 13 -4.01 -4.88 -6.32
N GLY A 14 -4.52 -3.70 -6.68
CA GLY A 14 -5.59 -3.03 -5.92
C GLY A 14 -5.13 -2.22 -4.71
N TYR A 15 -3.84 -1.95 -4.58
CA TYR A 15 -3.29 -1.19 -3.45
C TYR A 15 -3.95 0.17 -3.25
N SER A 16 -4.12 0.98 -4.30
CA SER A 16 -4.73 2.31 -4.18
C SER A 16 -6.17 2.25 -3.70
N LYS A 17 -6.93 1.23 -4.11
CA LYS A 17 -8.30 0.99 -3.60
C LYS A 17 -8.30 0.60 -2.13
N MET A 18 -7.41 -0.28 -1.73
CA MET A 18 -7.24 -0.67 -0.32
C MET A 18 -6.86 0.56 0.53
N LEU A 19 -5.90 1.36 0.06
CA LEU A 19 -5.46 2.57 0.74
C LEU A 19 -6.60 3.57 0.94
N LEU A 20 -7.44 3.78 -0.07
CA LEU A 20 -8.64 4.63 0.06
C LEU A 20 -9.63 4.10 1.09
N GLY A 21 -9.81 2.80 1.17
CA GLY A 21 -10.62 2.17 2.22
C GLY A 21 -10.05 2.43 3.62
N VAL A 22 -8.75 2.34 3.78
CA VAL A 22 -8.04 2.67 5.03
C VAL A 22 -8.23 4.15 5.40
N TYR A 23 -8.10 5.06 4.44
CA TYR A 23 -8.34 6.48 4.68
C TYR A 23 -9.79 6.79 5.03
N ALA A 24 -10.75 6.19 4.33
CA ALA A 24 -12.16 6.33 4.66
C ALA A 24 -12.45 5.89 6.10
N TYR A 25 -11.88 4.77 6.52
CA TYR A 25 -11.96 4.30 7.89
C TYR A 25 -11.39 5.30 8.91
N PHE A 26 -10.21 5.87 8.64
CA PHE A 26 -9.61 6.87 9.52
C PHE A 26 -10.42 8.16 9.59
N ILE A 27 -11.00 8.62 8.49
CA ILE A 27 -11.83 9.82 8.45
C ILE A 27 -13.12 9.61 9.22
N GLU A 28 -13.83 8.52 8.93
CA GLU A 28 -15.19 8.28 9.44
C GLU A 28 -15.18 7.72 10.86
N HIS A 29 -14.43 6.63 11.11
CA HIS A 29 -14.50 5.91 12.38
C HIS A 29 -13.46 6.37 13.40
N LYS A 30 -12.26 6.70 12.98
CA LYS A 30 -11.20 7.18 13.90
C LYS A 30 -11.17 8.69 14.02
N GLN A 31 -11.84 9.40 13.13
CA GLN A 31 -11.90 10.87 13.10
C GLN A 31 -10.51 11.50 13.13
N ARG A 32 -9.69 11.16 12.15
CA ARG A 32 -8.29 11.60 12.02
C ARG A 32 -8.08 12.40 10.75
N ASN A 33 -7.16 13.36 10.82
CA ASN A 33 -6.70 14.09 9.66
C ASN A 33 -5.70 13.24 8.87
N THR A 34 -5.84 13.22 7.56
CA THR A 34 -5.07 12.36 6.66
C THR A 34 -4.45 13.15 5.52
N LEU A 35 -3.28 12.75 5.10
CA LEU A 35 -2.55 13.34 3.99
C LEU A 35 -1.90 12.25 3.16
N ILE A 36 -2.02 12.34 1.84
CA ILE A 36 -1.34 11.45 0.91
C ILE A 36 -0.51 12.26 -0.10
N TRP A 37 0.69 11.79 -0.38
CA TRP A 37 1.51 12.30 -1.47
C TRP A 37 1.55 11.34 -2.62
N LEU A 38 1.42 11.87 -3.83
CA LEU A 38 1.70 11.22 -5.10
C LEU A 38 2.99 11.85 -5.68
N PRO A 39 3.65 11.22 -6.65
CA PRO A 39 4.94 11.71 -7.15
C PRO A 39 4.93 13.15 -7.65
N THR A 40 3.86 13.58 -8.32
CA THR A 40 3.72 14.93 -8.88
C THR A 40 2.38 15.56 -8.54
N ASP A 41 2.26 16.88 -8.71
CA ASP A 41 0.99 17.59 -8.54
C ASP A 41 -0.06 17.08 -9.54
N GLY A 42 0.33 16.79 -10.77
CA GLY A 42 -0.56 16.20 -11.79
C GLY A 42 -1.08 14.83 -11.39
N ASP A 43 -0.23 13.98 -10.81
CA ASP A 43 -0.62 12.66 -10.29
C ASP A 43 -1.61 12.81 -9.12
N ALA A 44 -1.37 13.78 -8.23
CA ALA A 44 -2.23 14.06 -7.10
C ALA A 44 -3.62 14.54 -7.54
N GLU A 45 -3.70 15.46 -8.50
CA GLU A 45 -4.96 15.92 -9.06
C GLU A 45 -5.74 14.81 -9.77
N ASN A 46 -5.05 13.98 -10.54
CA ASN A 46 -5.65 12.84 -11.20
C ASN A 46 -6.18 11.82 -10.18
N PHE A 47 -5.40 11.52 -9.15
CA PHE A 47 -5.82 10.63 -8.06
C PHE A 47 -7.07 11.16 -7.35
N MET A 48 -7.13 12.46 -7.06
CA MET A 48 -8.29 13.09 -6.46
C MET A 48 -9.55 12.92 -7.31
N LYS A 49 -9.45 13.18 -8.61
CA LYS A 49 -10.58 13.09 -9.55
C LYS A 49 -11.02 11.66 -9.85
N THR A 50 -10.09 10.74 -10.02
CA THR A 50 -10.38 9.39 -10.51
C THR A 50 -10.59 8.36 -9.41
N HIS A 51 -10.09 8.62 -8.18
CA HIS A 51 -10.14 7.68 -7.06
C HIS A 51 -10.83 8.24 -5.83
N VAL A 52 -10.45 9.43 -5.36
CA VAL A 52 -10.98 9.99 -4.11
C VAL A 52 -12.44 10.42 -4.26
N GLU A 53 -12.76 11.23 -5.25
CA GLU A 53 -14.14 11.70 -5.46
C GLU A 53 -15.12 10.57 -5.74
N PRO A 54 -14.81 9.57 -6.60
CA PRO A 54 -15.66 8.40 -6.75
C PRO A 54 -15.84 7.58 -5.46
N THR A 55 -14.80 7.45 -4.65
CA THR A 55 -14.88 6.75 -3.36
C THR A 55 -15.84 7.46 -2.40
N ILE A 56 -15.79 8.78 -2.31
CA ILE A 56 -16.73 9.58 -1.52
C ILE A 56 -18.16 9.38 -2.02
N ARG A 57 -18.36 9.42 -3.33
CA ARG A 57 -19.66 9.21 -3.96
C ARG A 57 -20.26 7.84 -3.66
N ASP A 58 -19.44 6.80 -3.71
CA ASP A 58 -19.89 5.40 -3.71
C ASP A 58 -20.03 4.81 -2.31
N ILE A 59 -19.49 5.46 -1.28
CA ILE A 59 -19.63 5.06 0.13
C ILE A 59 -20.67 5.97 0.81
N PRO A 60 -21.90 5.49 1.08
CA PRO A 60 -22.99 6.34 1.61
C PRO A 60 -22.64 7.04 2.92
N SER A 61 -21.97 6.37 3.85
CA SER A 61 -21.56 6.94 5.14
C SER A 61 -20.52 8.05 4.98
N LEU A 62 -19.61 7.91 4.04
CA LEU A 62 -18.61 8.93 3.72
C LEU A 62 -19.24 10.12 2.98
N LEU A 63 -20.16 9.85 2.05
CA LEU A 63 -20.92 10.87 1.33
C LEU A 63 -21.74 11.73 2.28
N ALA A 64 -22.32 11.13 3.31
CA ALA A 64 -23.07 11.85 4.35
C ALA A 64 -22.19 12.88 5.10
N LEU A 65 -20.88 12.66 5.18
CA LEU A 65 -19.90 13.60 5.75
C LEU A 65 -19.44 14.68 4.75
N ALA A 66 -19.90 14.61 3.49
CA ALA A 66 -19.50 15.48 2.40
C ALA A 66 -20.66 16.25 1.77
N PRO A 67 -21.32 17.19 2.51
CA PRO A 67 -22.50 17.91 2.03
C PRO A 67 -22.20 18.83 0.83
N TRP A 68 -20.94 19.11 0.57
CA TRP A 68 -20.41 19.89 -0.55
C TRP A 68 -20.17 19.04 -1.80
N TYR A 69 -20.37 17.73 -1.75
CA TYR A 69 -20.06 16.85 -2.89
C TYR A 69 -20.77 17.32 -4.17
N GLY A 70 -20.01 17.38 -5.28
CA GLY A 70 -20.52 17.84 -6.57
C GLY A 70 -20.76 19.36 -6.67
N LYS A 71 -20.40 20.13 -5.67
CA LYS A 71 -20.58 21.58 -5.62
C LYS A 71 -19.25 22.31 -5.51
N LYS A 72 -19.23 23.56 -6.02
CA LYS A 72 -18.12 24.48 -5.74
C LYS A 72 -18.23 24.95 -4.28
N HIS A 73 -17.26 24.58 -3.45
CA HIS A 73 -17.22 24.88 -2.04
C HIS A 73 -15.80 25.01 -1.52
N ARG A 74 -15.57 25.84 -0.49
CA ARG A 74 -14.24 26.02 0.14
C ARG A 74 -13.66 24.72 0.67
N ASP A 75 -14.48 23.80 1.14
CA ASP A 75 -14.09 22.50 1.70
C ASP A 75 -13.99 21.38 0.65
N ASN A 76 -14.14 21.73 -0.62
CA ASN A 76 -14.11 20.82 -1.75
C ASN A 76 -13.17 21.36 -2.84
N THR A 77 -11.87 21.11 -2.69
CA THR A 77 -10.85 21.50 -3.67
C THR A 77 -10.14 20.29 -4.26
N LEU A 78 -9.31 20.49 -5.28
CA LEU A 78 -8.49 19.41 -5.85
C LEU A 78 -7.38 18.89 -4.93
N THR A 79 -7.02 19.67 -3.93
CA THR A 79 -5.93 19.31 -3.00
C THR A 79 -6.43 19.00 -1.59
N MET A 80 -7.67 19.34 -1.27
CA MET A 80 -8.21 19.20 0.07
C MET A 80 -9.70 18.92 0.05
N LYS A 81 -10.11 17.99 0.91
CA LYS A 81 -11.50 17.72 1.26
C LYS A 81 -11.67 17.84 2.76
N ARG A 82 -12.58 18.71 3.22
CA ARG A 82 -12.92 18.83 4.65
C ARG A 82 -14.30 18.30 4.90
N PHE A 83 -14.39 17.31 5.75
CA PHE A 83 -15.65 16.62 6.08
C PHE A 83 -16.40 17.33 7.21
N SER A 84 -17.71 17.06 7.35
CA SER A 84 -18.57 17.70 8.33
C SER A 84 -18.23 17.33 9.79
N ASN A 85 -17.46 16.25 10.02
CA ASN A 85 -16.90 15.91 11.32
C ASN A 85 -15.62 16.72 11.67
N GLY A 86 -15.26 17.71 10.85
CA GLY A 86 -14.10 18.56 11.05
C GLY A 86 -12.78 17.97 10.55
N ARG A 87 -12.76 16.74 10.01
CA ARG A 87 -11.53 16.09 9.54
C ARG A 87 -11.21 16.49 8.11
N GLY A 88 -9.92 16.70 7.87
CA GLY A 88 -9.38 17.04 6.55
C GLY A 88 -8.66 15.85 5.91
N PHE A 89 -8.76 15.80 4.59
CA PHE A 89 -7.98 14.93 3.73
C PHE A 89 -7.25 15.79 2.70
N TRP A 90 -5.93 15.64 2.61
CA TRP A 90 -5.11 16.36 1.65
C TRP A 90 -4.44 15.37 0.70
N CYS A 91 -4.38 15.75 -0.57
CA CYS A 91 -3.70 14.99 -1.63
C CYS A 91 -2.77 15.95 -2.38
N LEU A 92 -1.46 15.76 -2.22
CA LEU A 92 -0.44 16.70 -2.67
C LEU A 92 0.62 16.01 -3.53
N GLY A 93 1.27 16.76 -4.41
CA GLY A 93 2.43 16.28 -5.16
C GLY A 93 3.69 16.30 -4.32
N GLY A 94 4.55 15.30 -4.54
CA GLY A 94 5.76 15.07 -3.75
C GLY A 94 7.04 15.70 -4.29
N LYS A 95 7.00 16.58 -5.30
CA LYS A 95 8.19 17.22 -5.86
C LYS A 95 8.65 18.47 -5.12
N ALA A 96 7.70 19.29 -4.65
CA ALA A 96 8.00 20.56 -4.03
C ALA A 96 8.09 20.43 -2.51
N ALA A 97 9.16 20.92 -1.91
CA ALA A 97 9.37 20.93 -0.46
C ALA A 97 8.22 21.62 0.31
N LYS A 98 7.61 22.66 -0.27
CA LYS A 98 6.45 23.34 0.30
C LYS A 98 5.27 22.41 0.61
N ASN A 99 5.09 21.34 -0.18
CA ASN A 99 4.00 20.38 0.02
C ASN A 99 4.21 19.44 1.22
N TYR A 100 5.38 19.48 1.84
CA TYR A 100 5.71 18.75 3.08
C TYR A 100 5.68 19.66 4.31
N ARG A 101 5.22 20.90 4.17
CA ARG A 101 5.17 21.90 5.25
C ARG A 101 3.72 22.21 5.63
N GLU A 102 3.56 22.94 6.73
CA GLU A 102 2.32 23.60 7.18
C GLU A 102 1.14 22.68 7.59
N LYS A 103 1.20 21.39 7.32
CA LYS A 103 0.13 20.47 7.68
C LYS A 103 0.54 19.63 8.89
N SER A 104 -0.33 19.53 9.88
CA SER A 104 -0.23 18.54 10.96
C SER A 104 -1.37 17.56 10.80
N VAL A 105 -1.03 16.29 10.63
CA VAL A 105 -1.99 15.21 10.38
C VAL A 105 -1.66 14.00 11.26
N ASP A 106 -2.57 13.04 11.30
CA ASP A 106 -2.40 11.80 12.05
C ASP A 106 -1.89 10.65 11.15
N VAL A 107 -2.26 10.69 9.87
CA VAL A 107 -1.90 9.67 8.88
C VAL A 107 -1.21 10.33 7.69
N ALA A 108 0.02 9.92 7.44
CA ALA A 108 0.80 10.29 6.26
C ALA A 108 0.92 9.09 5.32
N GLY A 109 0.51 9.25 4.06
CA GLY A 109 0.59 8.21 3.06
C GLY A 109 1.42 8.62 1.86
N TYR A 110 2.04 7.61 1.23
CA TYR A 110 2.85 7.77 0.04
C TYR A 110 2.44 6.68 -0.95
N ASP A 111 1.91 7.07 -2.10
CA ASP A 111 1.63 6.12 -3.18
C ASP A 111 2.65 6.30 -4.31
N GLU A 112 3.09 5.19 -4.87
CA GLU A 112 4.16 5.13 -5.87
C GLU A 112 5.49 5.75 -5.38
N LEU A 113 5.90 5.45 -4.15
CA LEU A 113 7.09 6.03 -3.50
C LEU A 113 8.37 5.87 -4.34
N ALA A 114 8.53 4.77 -5.07
CA ALA A 114 9.69 4.57 -5.94
C ALA A 114 9.77 5.58 -7.10
N ALA A 115 8.69 6.30 -7.40
CA ALA A 115 8.64 7.33 -8.43
C ALA A 115 8.95 8.73 -7.91
N PHE A 116 9.05 8.92 -6.59
CA PHE A 116 9.46 10.19 -5.99
C PHE A 116 10.96 10.43 -6.19
N ASP A 117 11.37 11.68 -6.24
CA ASP A 117 12.79 12.04 -6.13
C ASP A 117 13.33 11.57 -4.77
N GLU A 118 14.56 11.11 -4.72
CA GLU A 118 15.18 10.61 -3.48
C GLU A 118 15.47 11.72 -2.48
N ASP A 119 15.69 12.92 -2.97
CA ASP A 119 15.94 14.13 -2.18
C ASP A 119 15.10 15.28 -2.73
N ILE A 120 14.25 15.84 -1.89
CA ILE A 120 13.32 16.91 -2.23
C ILE A 120 13.99 18.25 -2.04
N GLU A 121 14.39 18.91 -3.12
CA GLU A 121 14.98 20.24 -3.13
C GLU A 121 16.14 20.40 -2.11
N GLN A 122 16.93 19.34 -1.91
CA GLN A 122 18.05 19.28 -0.96
C GLN A 122 17.65 19.42 0.52
N GLU A 123 16.39 19.16 0.85
CA GLU A 123 15.89 19.19 2.24
C GLU A 123 15.77 17.80 2.87
N GLY A 124 15.85 16.74 2.08
CA GLY A 124 15.78 15.35 2.55
C GLY A 124 14.83 14.47 1.76
N SER A 125 14.75 13.21 2.16
CA SER A 125 13.88 12.24 1.49
C SER A 125 12.39 12.54 1.69
N PRO A 126 11.51 12.08 0.79
CA PRO A 126 10.06 12.30 0.92
C PRO A 126 9.51 11.81 2.27
N THR A 127 9.90 10.62 2.70
CA THR A 127 9.41 10.04 3.94
C THR A 127 9.96 10.76 5.19
N PHE A 128 11.20 11.23 5.13
CA PHE A 128 11.76 12.04 6.20
C PHE A 128 11.00 13.37 6.38
N LEU A 129 10.71 14.07 5.28
CA LEU A 129 9.97 15.32 5.31
C LEU A 129 8.49 15.13 5.68
N GLY A 130 7.86 14.13 5.07
CA GLY A 130 6.44 13.86 5.26
C GLY A 130 6.11 13.34 6.66
N ASP A 131 6.93 12.47 7.22
CA ASP A 131 6.68 11.91 8.55
C ASP A 131 6.83 12.93 9.69
N LYS A 132 7.47 14.07 9.45
CA LYS A 132 7.42 15.21 10.38
C LYS A 132 6.00 15.74 10.59
N ARG A 133 5.11 15.51 9.62
CA ARG A 133 3.71 15.98 9.71
C ARG A 133 2.86 15.19 10.70
N ILE A 134 3.30 14.01 11.10
CA ILE A 134 2.60 13.15 12.07
C ILE A 134 3.29 13.07 13.43
N GLU A 135 4.44 13.70 13.62
CA GLU A 135 5.19 13.64 14.88
C GLU A 135 4.39 14.14 16.09
N GLY A 136 3.54 15.14 15.92
CA GLY A 136 2.69 15.68 16.96
C GLY A 136 1.39 14.90 17.21
N SER A 137 1.12 13.85 16.44
CA SER A 137 -0.10 13.05 16.60
C SER A 137 0.00 12.10 17.79
N VAL A 138 -1.12 11.91 18.48
CA VAL A 138 -1.24 10.85 19.52
C VAL A 138 -1.18 9.45 18.90
N TRP A 139 -1.65 9.32 17.66
CA TRP A 139 -1.74 8.05 16.92
C TRP A 139 -1.08 8.16 15.54
N PRO A 140 0.23 8.45 15.48
CA PRO A 140 0.88 8.65 14.20
C PRO A 140 0.93 7.38 13.37
N LYS A 141 0.62 7.50 12.07
CA LYS A 141 0.71 6.39 11.12
C LYS A 141 1.31 6.84 9.79
N SER A 142 2.36 6.15 9.37
CA SER A 142 2.98 6.30 8.06
C SER A 142 2.69 5.06 7.21
N ILE A 143 2.09 5.26 6.03
CA ILE A 143 1.75 4.17 5.11
C ILE A 143 2.43 4.44 3.78
N ARG A 144 3.32 3.57 3.36
CA ARG A 144 4.12 3.71 2.16
C ARG A 144 3.90 2.53 1.24
N GLY A 145 3.64 2.78 -0.02
CA GLY A 145 3.44 1.72 -0.97
C GLY A 145 4.00 2.07 -2.34
N SER A 146 4.54 1.09 -3.03
CA SER A 146 5.02 1.24 -4.41
C SER A 146 5.30 -0.10 -5.07
N THR A 147 5.24 -0.10 -6.38
CA THR A 147 5.93 -1.07 -7.20
C THR A 147 7.43 -0.72 -7.21
N PRO A 148 8.34 -1.65 -6.91
CA PRO A 148 9.77 -1.38 -6.95
C PRO A 148 10.24 -1.12 -8.39
N LYS A 149 11.15 -0.15 -8.57
CA LYS A 149 11.75 0.17 -9.88
C LYS A 149 13.06 -0.56 -10.12
N VAL A 150 13.98 -0.46 -9.15
CA VAL A 150 15.30 -1.06 -9.25
C VAL A 150 15.52 -1.91 -8.00
N ARG A 151 15.85 -3.19 -8.22
CA ARG A 151 16.02 -4.16 -7.15
C ARG A 151 17.10 -3.71 -6.15
N GLY A 152 16.75 -3.69 -4.87
CA GLY A 152 17.65 -3.42 -3.75
C GLY A 152 17.99 -1.95 -3.51
N THR A 153 17.62 -1.02 -4.40
CA THR A 153 18.04 0.38 -4.29
C THR A 153 16.91 1.38 -4.21
N CYS A 154 15.71 1.03 -4.67
CA CYS A 154 14.59 1.98 -4.66
C CYS A 154 14.06 2.24 -3.24
N GLN A 155 13.45 3.40 -3.06
CA GLN A 155 13.01 3.90 -1.74
C GLN A 155 12.10 2.93 -1.00
N ILE A 156 11.14 2.29 -1.70
CA ILE A 156 10.21 1.37 -1.06
C ILE A 156 10.88 0.08 -0.56
N GLU A 157 11.80 -0.48 -1.34
CA GLU A 157 12.54 -1.68 -0.91
C GLU A 157 13.49 -1.37 0.26
N ARG A 158 14.10 -0.19 0.25
CA ARG A 158 14.94 0.28 1.37
C ARG A 158 14.10 0.42 2.64
N ALA A 159 12.95 1.10 2.57
CA ALA A 159 12.03 1.24 3.70
C ALA A 159 11.56 -0.11 4.23
N ALA A 160 11.21 -1.04 3.35
CA ALA A 160 10.80 -2.39 3.73
C ALA A 160 11.94 -3.18 4.38
N SER A 161 13.17 -3.07 3.86
CA SER A 161 14.34 -3.76 4.42
C SER A 161 14.73 -3.28 5.80
N GLU A 162 14.52 -1.99 6.09
CA GLU A 162 14.77 -1.38 7.40
C GLU A 162 13.68 -1.71 8.43
N SER A 163 12.52 -2.19 8.00
CA SER A 163 11.43 -2.58 8.90
C SER A 163 11.81 -3.78 9.75
N PRO A 164 11.42 -3.83 11.04
CA PRO A 164 11.70 -4.96 11.93
C PRO A 164 11.09 -6.28 11.44
N HIS A 165 9.99 -6.20 10.73
CA HIS A 165 9.28 -7.34 10.18
C HIS A 165 9.12 -7.20 8.68
N PHE A 166 9.29 -8.30 7.95
CA PHE A 166 9.04 -8.38 6.51
C PHE A 166 8.13 -9.58 6.23
N MET A 167 6.87 -9.31 5.92
CA MET A 167 5.84 -10.33 5.78
C MET A 167 5.73 -10.81 4.33
N ARG A 168 5.69 -12.12 4.13
CA ARG A 168 5.42 -12.77 2.86
C ARG A 168 4.11 -13.54 2.94
N PHE A 169 3.31 -13.44 1.88
CA PHE A 169 2.06 -14.19 1.79
C PHE A 169 2.34 -15.60 1.30
N HIS A 170 2.10 -16.59 2.17
CA HIS A 170 2.33 -18.00 1.89
C HIS A 170 1.03 -18.72 1.59
N VAL A 171 1.06 -19.59 0.59
CA VAL A 171 -0.03 -20.45 0.19
C VAL A 171 0.43 -21.89 0.16
N ALA A 172 -0.46 -22.83 0.51
CA ALA A 172 -0.14 -24.24 0.42
C ALA A 172 -0.25 -24.72 -1.05
N CYS A 173 0.67 -25.56 -1.47
CA CYS A 173 0.55 -26.25 -2.75
C CYS A 173 -0.66 -27.20 -2.71
N PRO A 174 -1.61 -27.12 -3.64
CA PRO A 174 -2.81 -27.98 -3.63
C PRO A 174 -2.50 -29.46 -3.84
N HIS A 175 -1.30 -29.80 -4.30
CA HIS A 175 -0.91 -31.19 -4.59
C HIS A 175 -0.03 -31.81 -3.52
N CYS A 176 0.94 -31.08 -2.95
CA CYS A 176 1.83 -31.63 -1.94
C CYS A 176 1.63 -31.05 -0.53
N GLY A 177 0.83 -29.99 -0.38
CA GLY A 177 0.55 -29.35 0.90
C GLY A 177 1.62 -28.41 1.44
N GLU A 178 2.82 -28.37 0.82
CA GLU A 178 3.91 -27.52 1.28
C GLU A 178 3.63 -26.04 1.06
N GLU A 179 3.88 -25.21 2.06
CA GLU A 179 3.69 -23.76 1.99
C GLU A 179 4.84 -23.06 1.29
N GLN A 180 4.50 -22.08 0.45
CA GLN A 180 5.45 -21.22 -0.23
C GLN A 180 4.84 -19.87 -0.56
N TYR A 181 5.65 -18.81 -0.66
CA TYR A 181 5.20 -17.60 -1.33
C TYR A 181 5.46 -17.69 -2.83
N LEU A 182 4.51 -17.23 -3.62
CA LEU A 182 4.61 -17.34 -5.08
C LEU A 182 5.69 -16.40 -5.63
N LYS A 183 6.57 -16.94 -6.46
CA LYS A 183 7.70 -16.24 -7.10
C LYS A 183 7.51 -16.22 -8.61
N PHE A 184 7.97 -15.16 -9.25
CA PHE A 184 7.91 -15.11 -10.71
C PHE A 184 8.83 -16.19 -11.32
N GLY A 185 10.07 -16.24 -10.83
CA GLY A 185 11.11 -17.06 -11.41
C GLY A 185 11.60 -16.51 -12.76
N ASP A 186 12.75 -16.94 -13.20
CA ASP A 186 13.30 -16.69 -14.54
C ASP A 186 13.44 -18.00 -15.30
N LYS A 187 14.05 -17.96 -16.48
CA LYS A 187 14.24 -19.16 -17.31
C LYS A 187 15.11 -20.22 -16.64
N GLU A 188 16.02 -19.80 -15.79
CA GLU A 188 16.99 -20.68 -15.12
C GLU A 188 16.48 -21.16 -13.77
N THR A 189 15.46 -20.49 -13.19
CA THR A 189 14.85 -20.89 -11.93
C THR A 189 14.01 -22.15 -12.13
N PRO A 190 14.29 -23.25 -11.41
CA PRO A 190 13.59 -24.53 -11.60
C PRO A 190 12.15 -24.56 -11.08
N PHE A 191 11.63 -23.47 -10.55
CA PHE A 191 10.27 -23.32 -10.03
C PHE A 191 9.69 -21.94 -10.43
N GLY A 192 8.50 -21.61 -9.96
CA GLY A 192 7.84 -20.33 -10.20
C GLY A 192 6.93 -20.35 -11.40
N LEU A 193 6.60 -19.17 -11.91
CA LEU A 193 5.71 -19.00 -13.04
C LEU A 193 6.38 -19.47 -14.34
N LYS A 194 5.68 -20.34 -15.08
CA LYS A 194 6.15 -20.92 -16.35
C LYS A 194 5.09 -20.75 -17.43
N TRP A 195 5.53 -20.55 -18.67
CA TRP A 195 4.66 -20.41 -19.83
C TRP A 195 5.42 -20.72 -21.12
N THR A 196 4.68 -21.06 -22.16
CA THR A 196 5.20 -21.12 -23.53
C THR A 196 5.00 -19.75 -24.19
N PRO A 197 6.02 -19.17 -24.85
CA PRO A 197 5.86 -17.92 -25.58
C PRO A 197 4.66 -18.00 -26.56
N ASP A 198 3.90 -16.91 -26.62
CA ASP A 198 2.71 -16.74 -27.51
C ASP A 198 1.52 -17.64 -27.20
N ASP A 199 1.56 -18.43 -26.10
CA ASP A 199 0.44 -19.25 -25.64
C ASP A 199 0.05 -18.91 -24.18
N PRO A 200 -0.87 -17.97 -23.95
CA PRO A 200 -1.33 -17.62 -22.60
C PRO A 200 -2.00 -18.79 -21.86
N SER A 201 -2.54 -19.77 -22.59
CA SER A 201 -3.21 -20.95 -21.99
C SER A 201 -2.22 -21.92 -21.34
N SER A 202 -0.94 -21.84 -21.72
CA SER A 202 0.12 -22.70 -21.17
C SER A 202 0.60 -22.31 -19.77
N VAL A 203 0.14 -21.17 -19.22
CA VAL A 203 0.63 -20.62 -17.95
C VAL A 203 0.30 -21.56 -16.78
N PHE A 204 1.33 -21.87 -16.00
CA PHE A 204 1.22 -22.61 -14.74
C PHE A 204 2.28 -22.16 -13.76
N TYR A 205 2.11 -22.50 -12.49
CA TYR A 205 3.11 -22.32 -11.46
C TYR A 205 3.74 -23.66 -11.10
N LEU A 206 5.07 -23.70 -11.05
CA LEU A 206 5.80 -24.89 -10.64
C LEU A 206 6.24 -24.76 -9.18
N CYS A 207 5.73 -25.66 -8.33
CA CYS A 207 5.98 -25.69 -6.90
C CYS A 207 7.50 -25.88 -6.62
N GLU A 208 8.03 -25.07 -5.72
CA GLU A 208 9.48 -25.09 -5.39
C GLU A 208 9.89 -26.34 -4.58
N HIS A 209 8.97 -26.97 -3.88
CA HIS A 209 9.27 -28.13 -3.04
C HIS A 209 9.26 -29.45 -3.80
N ASN A 210 8.19 -29.74 -4.52
CA ASN A 210 7.98 -31.04 -5.14
C ASN A 210 7.69 -30.97 -6.65
N ALA A 211 7.98 -29.84 -7.31
CA ALA A 211 7.78 -29.62 -8.72
C ALA A 211 6.34 -29.90 -9.22
N CYS A 212 5.34 -29.75 -8.35
CA CYS A 212 3.94 -29.90 -8.73
C CYS A 212 3.53 -28.80 -9.71
N VAL A 213 2.79 -29.16 -10.74
CA VAL A 213 2.18 -28.19 -11.67
C VAL A 213 0.88 -27.69 -11.08
N ILE A 214 0.83 -26.38 -10.79
CA ILE A 214 -0.33 -25.72 -10.19
C ILE A 214 -0.97 -24.80 -11.23
N ARG A 215 -2.26 -25.00 -11.51
CA ARG A 215 -3.04 -24.10 -12.35
C ARG A 215 -3.66 -23.01 -11.49
N GLN A 216 -3.93 -21.84 -12.07
CA GLN A 216 -4.49 -20.70 -11.33
C GLN A 216 -5.79 -21.04 -10.58
N GLN A 217 -6.68 -21.80 -11.19
CA GLN A 217 -7.96 -22.22 -10.59
C GLN A 217 -7.82 -23.23 -9.44
N GLU A 218 -6.66 -23.85 -9.27
CA GLU A 218 -6.39 -24.79 -8.18
C GLU A 218 -5.90 -24.11 -6.91
N LEU A 219 -5.51 -22.82 -7.00
CA LEU A 219 -5.03 -22.05 -5.84
C LEU A 219 -6.17 -21.77 -4.87
N ASP A 220 -5.98 -22.19 -3.63
CA ASP A 220 -6.88 -21.93 -2.51
C ASP A 220 -6.13 -21.08 -1.46
N PHE A 221 -6.68 -19.92 -1.14
CA PHE A 221 -6.11 -18.99 -0.17
C PHE A 221 -6.77 -19.08 1.21
N THR A 222 -7.68 -20.03 1.43
CA THR A 222 -8.44 -20.16 2.69
C THR A 222 -7.52 -20.28 3.90
N ASP A 223 -6.46 -21.08 3.80
CA ASP A 223 -5.47 -21.30 4.86
C ASP A 223 -4.18 -20.48 4.66
N ALA A 224 -4.18 -19.56 3.72
CA ALA A 224 -3.03 -18.71 3.46
C ALA A 224 -2.68 -17.85 4.66
N ARG A 225 -1.40 -17.57 4.84
CA ARG A 225 -0.92 -16.75 5.95
C ARG A 225 0.26 -15.87 5.57
N TYR A 226 0.38 -14.74 6.27
CA TYR A 226 1.57 -13.91 6.21
C TYR A 226 2.60 -14.41 7.22
N ILE A 227 3.82 -14.65 6.76
CA ILE A 227 4.94 -15.11 7.60
C ILE A 227 6.08 -14.11 7.46
N CYS A 228 6.61 -13.64 8.59
CA CYS A 228 7.78 -12.76 8.61
C CYS A 228 9.05 -13.56 8.33
N GLU A 229 9.76 -13.20 7.25
CA GLU A 229 11.02 -13.88 6.89
C GLU A 229 12.17 -13.56 7.84
N LYS A 230 12.07 -12.47 8.64
CA LYS A 230 13.10 -12.09 9.62
C LYS A 230 12.93 -12.76 10.98
N THR A 231 11.70 -12.92 11.44
CA THR A 231 11.38 -13.33 12.82
C THR A 231 10.56 -14.62 12.90
N GLY A 232 9.96 -15.06 11.80
CA GLY A 232 9.08 -16.23 11.77
C GLY A 232 7.69 -16.01 12.35
N ILE A 233 7.38 -14.85 12.91
CA ILE A 233 6.01 -14.55 13.35
C ILE A 233 5.05 -14.60 12.16
N TRP A 234 3.83 -15.03 12.42
CA TRP A 234 2.85 -15.15 11.33
C TRP A 234 1.43 -14.80 11.79
N THR A 235 0.59 -14.51 10.81
CA THR A 235 -0.83 -14.20 11.00
C THR A 235 -1.65 -14.60 9.77
N ARG A 236 -2.92 -14.95 9.97
CA ARG A 236 -3.91 -15.15 8.89
C ARG A 236 -4.81 -13.93 8.70
N ASP A 237 -5.12 -13.24 9.76
CA ASP A 237 -6.16 -12.19 9.79
C ASP A 237 -5.60 -10.80 10.16
N GLY A 238 -4.32 -10.70 10.47
CA GLY A 238 -3.69 -9.45 10.93
C GLY A 238 -4.06 -9.04 12.37
N ILE A 239 -4.87 -9.83 13.06
CA ILE A 239 -5.35 -9.58 14.42
C ILE A 239 -4.62 -10.48 15.41
N LEU A 240 -4.65 -11.78 15.16
CA LEU A 240 -3.96 -12.78 15.95
C LEU A 240 -2.58 -13.07 15.36
N TRP A 241 -1.57 -12.95 16.18
CA TRP A 241 -0.17 -13.14 15.81
C TRP A 241 0.42 -14.30 16.58
N PHE A 242 1.17 -15.14 15.90
CA PHE A 242 1.77 -16.34 16.43
C PHE A 242 3.29 -16.30 16.27
N SER A 243 4.02 -16.89 17.22
CA SER A 243 5.46 -17.09 17.08
C SER A 243 5.77 -18.38 16.33
N SER A 244 6.98 -18.47 15.78
CA SER A 244 7.45 -19.69 15.09
C SER A 244 7.61 -20.90 16.02
N SER A 245 7.58 -20.67 17.34
CA SER A 245 7.78 -21.68 18.40
C SER A 245 6.49 -22.10 19.07
N GLY A 246 5.34 -21.84 18.46
CA GLY A 246 4.02 -22.23 18.98
C GLY A 246 3.26 -23.14 18.06
#